data_944692d25ab54d88d352b346e02e900c
#
_entry.id   944692d25ab54d88d352b346e02e900c
#
_cell.length_a   1.000
_cell.length_b   1.000
_cell.length_c   1.000
_cell.angle_alpha   90.00
_cell.angle_beta   90.00
_cell.angle_gamma   90.00
#
_symmetry.space_group_name_H-M   'P 1'
#
loop_
_entity.id
_entity.type
_entity.pdbx_description
1 polymer ?
#
loop_
_entity_poly.entity_id
_entity_poly.type
_entity_poly.pdbx_seq_one_letter_code
_entity_poly.pdbx_strand_id
1 'polypeptide(L)'
;MSAAPEQDTGHPHHIDIQDDRVSPREDDEDASHGMKNSKGWDGKLRISKSALLSNPEALSDPEYSDDDNVLPGDEIRADEDLLESESSDSEEIMCTHSRVRSIASLRLDRFKHVARICLRQNNIQEIEGIAPLAATLKDLDLYDNLISHMRGMDDLKNLTSLDLSFNKIKHIKNIGHMTELKELFLVANKISKIEGLENFGKLTSLELGSNRIRELRNLENLKSLEELWVAKNKITELTGLGGLPNLRLLSIQSNRIRDLSPLKEIPGLEELYISHNALESLEGIEQNTRLKILDISNNQVSNLRGLEGLAKLEELWASYNQIGDFTEVEKVLKDKEDLTTVYFEGNPLQLRGPALYRNKVRLALPQLKQIDASMFSHLTLP
;
A
#
# COMPACT_ATOMS: atom_id res chain seq x y z
N MET A 1 -56.03 -30.45 -35.39
CA MET A 1 -55.69 -29.69 -36.62
C MET A 1 -55.14 -28.34 -36.18
N SER A 2 -54.05 -27.99 -36.71
CA SER A 2 -53.32 -26.72 -36.65
C SER A 2 -52.14 -26.70 -35.70
N ALA A 3 -50.99 -26.63 -36.31
CA ALA A 3 -49.65 -26.63 -35.76
C ALA A 3 -49.28 -25.27 -35.11
N ALA A 4 -48.49 -25.32 -34.06
CA ALA A 4 -47.78 -24.17 -33.48
C ALA A 4 -46.35 -24.13 -34.05
N PRO A 5 -45.75 -22.95 -34.25
CA PRO A 5 -44.38 -22.85 -34.70
C PRO A 5 -43.39 -22.89 -33.53
N GLU A 6 -42.24 -23.51 -33.82
CA GLU A 6 -41.06 -23.65 -32.95
C GLU A 6 -40.48 -22.28 -32.58
N GLN A 7 -40.10 -22.12 -31.31
CA GLN A 7 -39.27 -21.02 -30.84
C GLN A 7 -37.81 -21.51 -30.68
N ASP A 8 -36.98 -20.83 -31.44
CA ASP A 8 -35.51 -20.92 -31.42
C ASP A 8 -34.98 -20.41 -30.09
N THR A 9 -34.39 -21.29 -29.29
CA THR A 9 -33.66 -20.94 -28.05
C THR A 9 -32.16 -20.93 -28.34
N GLY A 10 -31.62 -19.75 -28.63
CA GLY A 10 -30.20 -19.56 -28.77
C GLY A 10 -29.41 -19.84 -27.46
N HIS A 11 -28.55 -20.82 -27.50
CA HIS A 11 -27.56 -21.08 -26.45
C HIS A 11 -26.40 -20.10 -26.58
N PRO A 12 -25.81 -19.65 -25.46
CA PRO A 12 -24.61 -18.84 -25.50
C PRO A 12 -23.37 -19.70 -25.86
N HIS A 13 -22.59 -19.19 -26.79
CA HIS A 13 -21.37 -19.80 -27.26
C HIS A 13 -20.33 -19.97 -26.14
N HIS A 14 -20.00 -21.21 -25.86
CA HIS A 14 -18.81 -21.62 -25.14
C HIS A 14 -17.60 -21.36 -26.05
N ILE A 15 -16.65 -20.56 -25.60
CA ILE A 15 -15.35 -20.42 -26.29
C ILE A 15 -14.44 -21.52 -25.75
N ASP A 16 -14.31 -22.60 -26.50
CA ASP A 16 -13.28 -23.61 -26.29
C ASP A 16 -11.94 -23.05 -26.74
N ILE A 17 -11.01 -22.91 -25.79
CA ILE A 17 -9.61 -22.66 -26.09
C ILE A 17 -8.96 -23.99 -26.46
N GLN A 18 -8.87 -24.24 -27.75
CA GLN A 18 -8.11 -25.38 -28.27
C GLN A 18 -6.59 -25.12 -28.11
N ASP A 19 -5.95 -26.06 -27.49
CA ASP A 19 -4.50 -26.18 -27.29
C ASP A 19 -3.85 -26.65 -28.60
N ASP A 20 -3.56 -25.73 -29.52
CA ASP A 20 -2.84 -26.03 -30.75
C ASP A 20 -1.34 -26.17 -30.50
N ARG A 21 -0.92 -27.41 -30.25
CA ARG A 21 0.48 -27.82 -30.34
C ARG A 21 0.91 -27.77 -31.78
N VAL A 22 1.53 -26.70 -32.22
CA VAL A 22 2.18 -26.60 -33.52
C VAL A 22 3.62 -27.10 -33.38
N SER A 23 3.92 -28.16 -34.11
CA SER A 23 5.26 -28.69 -34.32
C SER A 23 6.17 -27.67 -35.03
N PRO A 24 7.48 -27.65 -34.79
CA PRO A 24 8.36 -26.71 -35.47
C PRO A 24 8.52 -27.08 -36.93
N ARG A 25 8.26 -26.14 -37.82
CA ARG A 25 8.77 -26.16 -39.19
C ARG A 25 10.06 -25.34 -39.22
N GLU A 26 11.09 -25.97 -39.75
CA GLU A 26 12.35 -25.37 -40.15
C GLU A 26 12.08 -24.41 -41.35
N ASP A 27 12.95 -23.41 -41.43
CA ASP A 27 13.18 -22.53 -42.58
C ASP A 27 12.04 -21.54 -42.95
N ASP A 28 12.27 -20.27 -42.55
CA ASP A 28 12.10 -19.12 -43.44
C ASP A 28 12.87 -17.93 -42.87
N GLU A 29 14.03 -17.67 -43.46
CA GLU A 29 14.70 -16.38 -43.41
C GLU A 29 13.84 -15.36 -44.20
N ASP A 30 13.16 -14.48 -43.51
CA ASP A 30 12.59 -13.31 -44.17
C ASP A 30 12.91 -12.03 -43.37
N ALA A 31 13.73 -11.23 -43.99
CA ALA A 31 14.22 -9.97 -43.46
C ALA A 31 13.12 -8.89 -43.49
N SER A 32 12.34 -8.81 -42.41
CA SER A 32 11.50 -7.64 -42.19
C SER A 32 12.24 -6.63 -41.28
N HIS A 33 12.67 -5.54 -41.86
CA HIS A 33 13.17 -4.36 -41.17
C HIS A 33 12.01 -3.72 -40.36
N GLY A 34 11.75 -4.21 -39.15
CA GLY A 34 10.86 -3.55 -38.19
C GLY A 34 11.53 -2.29 -37.63
N MET A 35 10.79 -1.19 -37.54
CA MET A 35 11.27 0.03 -36.90
C MET A 35 11.64 -0.25 -35.45
N LYS A 36 12.91 -0.05 -35.13
CA LYS A 36 13.44 -0.10 -33.75
C LYS A 36 13.29 1.29 -33.13
N ASN A 37 12.94 1.34 -31.81
CA ASN A 37 12.96 2.61 -31.09
C ASN A 37 14.41 3.14 -30.95
N SER A 38 14.57 4.37 -30.45
CA SER A 38 15.88 5.03 -30.25
C SER A 38 16.84 4.27 -29.33
N LYS A 39 16.40 3.20 -28.67
CA LYS A 39 17.19 2.28 -27.84
C LYS A 39 17.35 0.88 -28.46
N GLY A 40 16.95 0.69 -29.73
CA GLY A 40 17.12 -0.56 -30.46
C GLY A 40 16.07 -1.64 -30.19
N TRP A 41 15.04 -1.36 -29.38
CA TRP A 41 14.00 -2.34 -29.06
C TRP A 41 12.88 -2.35 -30.12
N ASP A 42 12.51 -3.55 -30.58
CA ASP A 42 11.50 -3.78 -31.65
C ASP A 42 10.07 -4.01 -31.11
N GLY A 43 9.84 -3.86 -29.80
CA GLY A 43 8.53 -4.04 -29.18
C GLY A 43 8.13 -5.50 -28.94
N LYS A 44 8.98 -6.48 -29.27
CA LYS A 44 8.66 -7.90 -29.08
C LYS A 44 9.42 -8.48 -27.90
N LEU A 45 8.68 -9.04 -26.93
CA LEU A 45 9.25 -9.81 -25.83
C LEU A 45 9.65 -11.20 -26.37
N ARG A 46 10.93 -11.47 -26.51
CA ARG A 46 11.42 -12.78 -26.90
C ARG A 46 11.69 -13.60 -25.65
N ILE A 47 10.72 -14.43 -25.28
CA ILE A 47 10.90 -15.40 -24.18
C ILE A 47 11.49 -16.66 -24.80
N SER A 48 12.75 -16.93 -24.56
CA SER A 48 13.37 -18.22 -24.92
C SER A 48 12.70 -19.32 -24.08
N LYS A 49 12.11 -20.33 -24.72
CA LYS A 49 11.47 -21.48 -24.06
C LYS A 49 12.44 -22.41 -23.30
N SER A 50 13.72 -22.13 -23.30
CA SER A 50 14.76 -22.99 -22.70
C SER A 50 15.69 -22.30 -21.71
N ALA A 51 15.34 -21.10 -21.25
CA ALA A 51 16.14 -20.44 -20.24
C ALA A 51 15.80 -20.96 -18.83
N LEU A 52 16.36 -22.08 -18.47
CA LEU A 52 16.71 -22.36 -17.09
C LEU A 52 17.93 -21.47 -16.78
N LEU A 53 17.67 -20.22 -16.37
CA LEU A 53 18.70 -19.36 -15.81
C LEU A 53 19.01 -19.86 -14.40
N SER A 54 19.76 -20.96 -14.35
CA SER A 54 20.30 -21.47 -13.08
C SER A 54 21.51 -20.65 -12.62
N ASN A 55 22.16 -19.93 -13.53
CA ASN A 55 23.29 -19.06 -13.22
C ASN A 55 23.43 -17.99 -14.32
N PRO A 56 23.37 -16.68 -14.02
CA PRO A 56 23.65 -15.62 -14.99
C PRO A 56 25.06 -15.75 -15.61
N GLU A 57 26.01 -16.33 -14.90
CA GLU A 57 27.38 -16.54 -15.35
C GLU A 57 27.46 -17.65 -16.44
N ALA A 58 26.46 -18.53 -16.56
CA ALA A 58 26.40 -19.54 -17.61
C ALA A 58 26.06 -18.97 -19.00
N LEU A 59 25.71 -17.69 -19.07
CA LEU A 59 25.49 -16.93 -20.32
C LEU A 59 26.67 -16.02 -20.63
N SER A 60 27.84 -16.23 -20.02
CA SER A 60 29.04 -15.52 -20.40
C SER A 60 29.35 -15.78 -21.87
N ASP A 61 29.43 -14.71 -22.64
CA ASP A 61 29.90 -14.72 -24.02
C ASP A 61 31.22 -15.51 -24.06
N PRO A 62 31.38 -16.50 -24.95
CA PRO A 62 32.65 -17.24 -25.07
C PRO A 62 33.86 -16.33 -25.29
N GLU A 63 33.67 -15.13 -25.85
CA GLU A 63 34.72 -14.12 -26.00
C GLU A 63 35.16 -13.46 -24.68
N TYR A 64 34.34 -13.61 -23.60
CA TYR A 64 34.66 -13.05 -22.28
C TYR A 64 35.41 -14.02 -21.37
N SER A 65 35.49 -15.30 -21.73
CA SER A 65 36.12 -16.31 -20.89
C SER A 65 37.64 -16.34 -20.93
N ASP A 66 38.25 -15.60 -21.87
CA ASP A 66 39.70 -15.53 -22.02
C ASP A 66 40.31 -14.19 -21.58
N ASP A 67 39.52 -13.31 -20.98
CA ASP A 67 40.01 -12.03 -20.49
C ASP A 67 40.57 -12.20 -19.06
N ASP A 68 41.90 -12.19 -18.94
CA ASP A 68 42.63 -12.21 -17.64
C ASP A 68 42.32 -11.02 -16.74
N ASN A 69 41.35 -10.17 -17.11
CA ASN A 69 40.85 -9.00 -16.36
C ASN A 69 39.46 -9.19 -15.70
N VAL A 70 39.05 -10.42 -15.44
CA VAL A 70 37.87 -10.61 -14.59
C VAL A 70 38.20 -10.08 -13.21
N LEU A 71 37.70 -8.89 -12.89
CA LEU A 71 37.78 -8.36 -11.53
C LEU A 71 37.12 -9.40 -10.63
N PRO A 72 37.79 -9.85 -9.56
CA PRO A 72 37.20 -10.73 -8.59
C PRO A 72 35.87 -10.12 -8.16
N GLY A 73 34.77 -10.87 -8.25
CA GLY A 73 33.48 -10.41 -7.75
C GLY A 73 33.63 -10.01 -6.29
N ASP A 74 32.81 -9.03 -5.86
CA ASP A 74 32.82 -8.60 -4.47
C ASP A 74 32.73 -9.82 -3.54
N GLU A 75 33.70 -9.96 -2.68
CA GLU A 75 33.76 -11.05 -1.70
C GLU A 75 32.55 -10.88 -0.75
N ILE A 76 31.59 -11.80 -0.82
CA ILE A 76 30.42 -11.76 0.04
C ILE A 76 30.86 -12.25 1.43
N ARG A 77 30.89 -11.32 2.41
CA ARG A 77 31.20 -11.66 3.79
C ARG A 77 30.23 -12.71 4.33
N ALA A 78 30.70 -13.63 5.13
CA ALA A 78 29.86 -14.53 5.89
C ALA A 78 29.02 -13.74 6.92
N ASP A 79 27.82 -14.23 7.27
CA ASP A 79 26.95 -13.57 8.25
C ASP A 79 27.67 -13.30 9.59
N GLU A 80 28.58 -14.21 9.99
CA GLU A 80 29.37 -14.11 11.21
C GLU A 80 30.32 -12.91 11.24
N ASP A 81 30.79 -12.47 10.09
CA ASP A 81 31.83 -11.43 9.97
C ASP A 81 31.24 -10.03 9.73
N LEU A 82 29.93 -9.96 9.42
CA LEU A 82 29.28 -8.69 9.05
C LEU A 82 29.36 -7.62 10.13
N LEU A 83 29.34 -8.01 11.39
CA LEU A 83 29.35 -7.09 12.54
C LEU A 83 30.70 -7.02 13.25
N GLU A 84 31.78 -7.63 12.75
CA GLU A 84 33.08 -7.67 13.45
C GLU A 84 33.61 -6.30 13.82
N SER A 85 33.39 -5.28 12.97
CA SER A 85 33.83 -3.91 13.22
C SER A 85 32.95 -3.14 14.19
N GLU A 86 31.77 -3.68 14.54
CA GLU A 86 30.82 -2.99 15.42
C GLU A 86 31.28 -3.08 16.90
N SER A 87 31.17 -1.96 17.60
CA SER A 87 31.46 -1.91 19.04
C SER A 87 30.43 -2.72 19.83
N SER A 88 30.90 -3.44 20.88
CA SER A 88 29.99 -4.10 21.83
C SER A 88 29.05 -3.15 22.57
N ASP A 89 29.40 -1.85 22.61
CA ASP A 89 28.64 -0.79 23.27
C ASP A 89 27.73 -0.01 22.27
N SER A 90 27.62 -0.47 21.02
CA SER A 90 26.72 0.13 20.03
C SER A 90 25.27 0.10 20.50
N GLU A 91 24.55 1.21 20.30
CA GLU A 91 23.12 1.33 20.59
C GLU A 91 22.25 0.95 19.39
N GLU A 92 22.82 0.97 18.19
CA GLU A 92 22.16 0.65 16.93
C GLU A 92 23.03 -0.31 16.10
N ILE A 93 22.35 -1.26 15.44
CA ILE A 93 22.96 -2.16 14.46
C ILE A 93 22.21 -1.98 13.12
N MET A 94 22.98 -1.78 12.05
CA MET A 94 22.44 -1.67 10.69
C MET A 94 23.13 -2.67 9.76
N CYS A 95 22.36 -3.64 9.25
CA CYS A 95 22.81 -4.65 8.30
C CYS A 95 21.80 -4.75 7.15
N THR A 96 21.78 -3.75 6.29
CA THR A 96 20.85 -3.69 5.16
C THR A 96 21.51 -4.23 3.88
N HIS A 97 20.72 -4.89 2.98
CA HIS A 97 21.22 -5.46 1.71
C HIS A 97 22.42 -6.41 1.84
N SER A 98 22.60 -7.02 3.01
CA SER A 98 23.80 -7.80 3.32
C SER A 98 23.61 -9.30 3.06
N ARG A 99 22.45 -9.70 2.50
CA ARG A 99 22.08 -11.09 2.21
C ARG A 99 22.07 -12.00 3.46
N VAL A 100 21.95 -11.43 4.66
CA VAL A 100 21.85 -12.17 5.92
C VAL A 100 20.76 -13.22 5.84
N ARG A 101 21.08 -14.47 6.18
CA ARG A 101 20.13 -15.60 6.18
C ARG A 101 19.71 -15.98 7.59
N SER A 102 20.58 -15.78 8.58
CA SER A 102 20.36 -16.16 9.98
C SER A 102 20.75 -15.02 10.91
N ILE A 103 19.82 -14.53 11.73
CA ILE A 103 20.11 -13.54 12.76
C ILE A 103 21.05 -14.15 13.83
N ALA A 104 20.93 -15.44 14.12
CA ALA A 104 21.78 -16.13 15.08
C ALA A 104 23.27 -16.10 14.69
N SER A 105 23.57 -16.13 13.37
CA SER A 105 24.95 -16.02 12.87
C SER A 105 25.59 -14.67 13.11
N LEU A 106 24.80 -13.60 13.35
CA LEU A 106 25.29 -12.25 13.65
C LEU A 106 25.92 -12.13 15.07
N ARG A 107 25.81 -13.17 15.91
CA ARG A 107 26.40 -13.22 17.27
C ARG A 107 26.04 -12.01 18.11
N LEU A 108 24.73 -11.76 18.25
CA LEU A 108 24.20 -10.57 18.93
C LEU A 108 24.43 -10.56 20.45
N ASP A 109 24.85 -11.67 21.04
CA ASP A 109 25.14 -11.87 22.46
C ASP A 109 26.26 -10.97 23.02
N ARG A 110 27.13 -10.47 22.14
CA ARG A 110 28.21 -9.55 22.51
C ARG A 110 27.79 -8.11 22.75
N PHE A 111 26.58 -7.74 22.24
CA PHE A 111 26.07 -6.36 22.34
C PHE A 111 25.24 -6.17 23.61
N LYS A 112 25.49 -5.09 24.35
CA LYS A 112 24.86 -4.86 25.65
C LYS A 112 23.86 -3.73 25.69
N HIS A 113 23.92 -2.82 24.71
CA HIS A 113 23.17 -1.55 24.72
C HIS A 113 22.30 -1.34 23.49
N VAL A 114 22.24 -2.30 22.56
CA VAL A 114 21.47 -2.18 21.31
C VAL A 114 20.00 -1.99 21.63
N ALA A 115 19.51 -0.82 21.29
CA ALA A 115 18.10 -0.43 21.38
C ALA A 115 17.38 -0.52 20.01
N ARG A 116 18.14 -0.48 18.91
CA ARG A 116 17.62 -0.56 17.55
C ARG A 116 18.43 -1.52 16.70
N ILE A 117 17.74 -2.37 15.95
CA ILE A 117 18.36 -3.22 14.93
C ILE A 117 17.59 -3.15 13.60
N CYS A 118 18.30 -2.81 12.54
CA CYS A 118 17.77 -2.74 11.18
C CYS A 118 18.42 -3.82 10.31
N LEU A 119 17.61 -4.79 9.89
CA LEU A 119 17.99 -5.92 9.03
C LEU A 119 17.17 -5.91 7.72
N ARG A 120 16.87 -4.74 7.21
CA ARG A 120 16.09 -4.56 5.96
C ARG A 120 16.75 -5.22 4.77
N GLN A 121 15.91 -5.76 3.86
CA GLN A 121 16.32 -6.25 2.55
C GLN A 121 17.41 -7.32 2.64
N ASN A 122 17.10 -8.37 3.41
CA ASN A 122 17.93 -9.54 3.60
C ASN A 122 17.19 -10.83 3.20
N ASN A 123 17.78 -11.97 3.49
CA ASN A 123 17.24 -13.28 3.15
C ASN A 123 16.76 -14.06 4.40
N ILE A 124 16.39 -13.36 5.46
CA ILE A 124 16.01 -13.94 6.75
C ILE A 124 14.66 -14.66 6.60
N GLN A 125 14.62 -15.94 7.01
CA GLN A 125 13.41 -16.75 6.97
C GLN A 125 12.78 -16.93 8.37
N GLU A 126 13.59 -16.92 9.41
CA GLU A 126 13.20 -17.14 10.81
C GLU A 126 13.85 -16.09 11.72
N ILE A 127 13.09 -15.66 12.75
CA ILE A 127 13.58 -14.64 13.72
C ILE A 127 14.17 -15.38 14.92
N GLU A 128 15.35 -15.98 14.73
CA GLU A 128 16.10 -16.67 15.78
C GLU A 128 17.34 -15.87 16.17
N GLY A 129 17.78 -16.00 17.41
CA GLY A 129 19.03 -15.36 17.89
C GLY A 129 18.90 -13.90 18.32
N ILE A 130 17.67 -13.34 18.36
CA ILE A 130 17.43 -11.96 18.81
C ILE A 130 17.32 -11.83 20.35
N ALA A 131 17.09 -12.92 21.07
CA ALA A 131 16.84 -12.96 22.50
C ALA A 131 17.93 -12.27 23.36
N PRO A 132 19.24 -12.30 23.01
CA PRO A 132 20.26 -11.56 23.76
C PRO A 132 19.99 -10.06 23.89
N LEU A 133 19.29 -9.47 22.93
CA LEU A 133 18.95 -8.04 22.94
C LEU A 133 17.62 -7.72 23.66
N ALA A 134 16.91 -8.71 24.20
CA ALA A 134 15.56 -8.55 24.72
C ALA A 134 15.43 -7.50 25.85
N ALA A 135 16.49 -7.29 26.62
CA ALA A 135 16.47 -6.30 27.70
C ALA A 135 16.52 -4.84 27.21
N THR A 136 17.15 -4.59 26.08
CA THR A 136 17.45 -3.24 25.57
C THR A 136 16.70 -2.88 24.29
N LEU A 137 16.36 -3.89 23.47
CA LEU A 137 15.77 -3.68 22.16
C LEU A 137 14.38 -3.04 22.24
N LYS A 138 14.20 -1.94 21.50
CA LYS A 138 12.95 -1.18 21.38
C LYS A 138 12.44 -1.09 19.95
N ASP A 139 13.34 -1.17 18.98
CA ASP A 139 13.00 -1.05 17.57
C ASP A 139 13.62 -2.23 16.80
N LEU A 140 12.77 -3.03 16.16
CA LEU A 140 13.15 -4.17 15.33
C LEU A 140 12.61 -4.02 13.92
N ASP A 141 13.52 -3.79 12.98
CA ASP A 141 13.20 -3.58 11.58
C ASP A 141 13.67 -4.77 10.73
N LEU A 142 12.71 -5.54 10.24
CA LEU A 142 12.88 -6.74 9.39
C LEU A 142 12.17 -6.57 8.03
N TYR A 143 12.01 -5.32 7.58
CA TYR A 143 11.39 -4.99 6.30
C TYR A 143 12.06 -5.74 5.13
N ASP A 144 11.27 -6.23 4.19
CA ASP A 144 11.69 -6.92 2.96
C ASP A 144 12.66 -8.09 3.23
N ASN A 145 12.10 -9.12 3.84
CA ASN A 145 12.75 -10.39 4.14
C ASN A 145 11.89 -11.59 3.66
N LEU A 146 12.20 -12.79 4.09
CA LEU A 146 11.51 -14.01 3.67
C LEU A 146 10.70 -14.65 4.80
N ILE A 147 10.40 -13.89 5.87
CA ILE A 147 9.78 -14.37 7.11
C ILE A 147 8.33 -14.79 6.84
N SER A 148 7.98 -15.99 7.26
CA SER A 148 6.63 -16.54 7.09
C SER A 148 5.86 -16.71 8.41
N HIS A 149 6.55 -16.71 9.53
CA HIS A 149 5.98 -16.89 10.86
C HIS A 149 6.60 -15.90 11.86
N MET A 150 5.78 -15.34 12.72
CA MET A 150 6.19 -14.46 13.81
C MET A 150 6.57 -15.31 15.04
N ARG A 151 7.77 -15.88 15.04
CA ARG A 151 8.35 -16.75 16.10
C ARG A 151 9.73 -16.26 16.47
N GLY A 152 10.24 -16.67 17.65
CA GLY A 152 11.59 -16.35 18.09
C GLY A 152 11.75 -14.95 18.69
N MET A 153 10.62 -14.29 18.99
CA MET A 153 10.57 -12.96 19.62
C MET A 153 9.97 -13.01 21.03
N ASP A 154 9.89 -14.18 21.65
CA ASP A 154 9.12 -14.43 22.87
C ASP A 154 9.60 -13.61 24.07
N ASP A 155 10.87 -13.20 24.08
CA ASP A 155 11.48 -12.42 25.16
C ASP A 155 11.40 -10.90 24.95
N LEU A 156 10.97 -10.41 23.77
CA LEU A 156 10.98 -8.99 23.37
C LEU A 156 9.83 -8.18 24.00
N LYS A 157 9.76 -8.08 25.32
CA LYS A 157 8.70 -7.40 26.05
C LYS A 157 8.80 -5.87 26.02
N ASN A 158 9.98 -5.34 25.74
CA ASN A 158 10.28 -3.91 25.77
C ASN A 158 10.15 -3.24 24.38
N LEU A 159 9.76 -4.03 23.35
CA LEU A 159 9.67 -3.55 21.98
C LEU A 159 8.57 -2.50 21.85
N THR A 160 8.90 -1.38 21.22
CA THR A 160 7.97 -0.26 20.95
C THR A 160 7.64 -0.10 19.48
N SER A 161 8.53 -0.56 18.59
CA SER A 161 8.31 -0.53 17.14
C SER A 161 8.74 -1.86 16.52
N LEU A 162 7.89 -2.43 15.64
CA LEU A 162 8.16 -3.67 14.92
C LEU A 162 7.75 -3.52 13.46
N ASP A 163 8.75 -3.57 12.56
CA ASP A 163 8.51 -3.60 11.12
C ASP A 163 8.79 -5.00 10.54
N LEU A 164 7.75 -5.66 10.08
CA LEU A 164 7.75 -6.92 9.35
C LEU A 164 7.11 -6.78 7.96
N SER A 165 7.09 -5.58 7.41
CA SER A 165 6.54 -5.31 6.08
C SER A 165 7.33 -6.04 4.99
N PHE A 166 6.69 -6.30 3.84
CA PHE A 166 7.27 -7.01 2.69
C PHE A 166 7.84 -8.38 3.04
N ASN A 167 7.03 -9.20 3.73
CA ASN A 167 7.36 -10.55 4.12
C ASN A 167 6.32 -11.56 3.60
N LYS A 168 6.28 -12.76 4.16
CA LYS A 168 5.39 -13.86 3.74
C LYS A 168 4.39 -14.27 4.82
N ILE A 169 4.16 -13.41 5.82
CA ILE A 169 3.36 -13.68 7.03
C ILE A 169 1.88 -13.87 6.63
N LYS A 170 1.25 -14.91 7.18
CA LYS A 170 -0.17 -15.21 6.98
C LYS A 170 -1.03 -14.94 8.21
N HIS A 171 -0.44 -15.02 9.39
CA HIS A 171 -1.13 -14.93 10.68
C HIS A 171 -0.36 -14.03 11.64
N ILE A 172 -1.06 -13.10 12.30
CA ILE A 172 -0.50 -12.29 13.38
C ILE A 172 -0.60 -13.10 14.66
N LYS A 173 0.51 -13.69 15.09
CA LYS A 173 0.57 -14.59 16.25
C LYS A 173 1.89 -14.41 17.01
N ASN A 174 1.91 -14.89 18.25
CA ASN A 174 3.10 -14.95 19.11
C ASN A 174 3.73 -13.58 19.44
N ILE A 175 2.94 -12.51 19.39
CA ILE A 175 3.40 -11.16 19.77
C ILE A 175 2.60 -10.54 20.92
N GLY A 176 1.57 -11.21 21.43
CA GLY A 176 0.67 -10.68 22.47
C GLY A 176 1.34 -10.31 23.80
N HIS A 177 2.61 -10.68 23.99
CA HIS A 177 3.43 -10.30 25.16
C HIS A 177 4.13 -8.92 24.99
N MET A 178 4.14 -8.35 23.78
CA MET A 178 4.78 -7.06 23.47
C MET A 178 3.87 -5.88 23.85
N THR A 179 3.49 -5.77 25.10
CA THR A 179 2.47 -4.79 25.56
C THR A 179 2.92 -3.33 25.50
N GLU A 180 4.22 -3.07 25.26
CA GLU A 180 4.78 -1.72 25.08
C GLU A 180 4.76 -1.25 23.62
N LEU A 181 4.29 -2.09 22.68
CA LEU A 181 4.30 -1.79 21.25
C LEU A 181 3.40 -0.58 20.95
N LYS A 182 3.98 0.38 20.23
CA LYS A 182 3.32 1.60 19.76
C LYS A 182 3.10 1.59 18.25
N GLU A 183 4.00 0.96 17.52
CA GLU A 183 4.00 0.92 16.06
C GLU A 183 4.15 -0.52 15.58
N LEU A 184 3.26 -0.94 14.69
CA LEU A 184 3.30 -2.27 14.07
C LEU A 184 3.07 -2.15 12.56
N PHE A 185 4.12 -2.49 11.80
CA PHE A 185 4.10 -2.45 10.34
C PHE A 185 4.12 -3.87 9.77
N LEU A 186 3.08 -4.21 9.03
CA LEU A 186 2.85 -5.53 8.40
C LEU A 186 2.43 -5.39 6.93
N VAL A 187 2.83 -4.31 6.27
CA VAL A 187 2.50 -4.00 4.87
C VAL A 187 3.02 -5.11 3.94
N ALA A 188 2.31 -5.38 2.83
CA ALA A 188 2.73 -6.31 1.78
C ALA A 188 3.07 -7.71 2.30
N ASN A 189 2.16 -8.29 3.06
CA ASN A 189 2.19 -9.66 3.56
C ASN A 189 1.05 -10.50 2.94
N LYS A 190 0.70 -11.62 3.56
CA LYS A 190 -0.37 -12.52 3.13
C LYS A 190 -1.49 -12.66 4.17
N ILE A 191 -1.62 -11.67 5.07
CA ILE A 191 -2.55 -11.65 6.20
C ILE A 191 -3.98 -11.55 5.66
N SER A 192 -4.86 -12.43 6.15
CA SER A 192 -6.27 -12.45 5.76
C SER A 192 -7.24 -12.09 6.89
N LYS A 193 -6.76 -12.09 8.13
CA LYS A 193 -7.52 -11.73 9.32
C LYS A 193 -6.68 -10.89 10.25
N ILE A 194 -7.28 -9.90 10.89
CA ILE A 194 -6.70 -9.18 12.02
C ILE A 194 -6.94 -10.03 13.25
N GLU A 195 -5.87 -10.49 13.89
CA GLU A 195 -5.89 -11.36 15.07
C GLU A 195 -4.64 -11.12 15.92
N GLY A 196 -4.63 -11.52 17.19
CA GLY A 196 -3.45 -11.46 18.06
C GLY A 196 -3.07 -10.06 18.54
N LEU A 197 -3.99 -9.09 18.45
CA LEU A 197 -3.76 -7.68 18.83
C LEU A 197 -4.46 -7.31 20.16
N GLU A 198 -4.99 -8.27 20.89
CA GLU A 198 -5.87 -8.06 22.05
C GLU A 198 -5.19 -7.31 23.20
N ASN A 199 -3.85 -7.39 23.29
CA ASN A 199 -3.05 -6.81 24.39
C ASN A 199 -2.36 -5.48 24.02
N PHE A 200 -2.61 -4.91 22.84
CA PHE A 200 -1.88 -3.75 22.35
C PHE A 200 -2.57 -2.43 22.70
N GLY A 201 -2.89 -2.22 23.97
CA GLY A 201 -3.54 -1.00 24.44
C GLY A 201 -2.72 0.29 24.25
N LYS A 202 -1.42 0.20 23.98
CA LYS A 202 -0.52 1.34 23.72
C LYS A 202 -0.23 1.57 22.24
N LEU A 203 -0.76 0.73 21.33
CA LEU A 203 -0.54 0.85 19.90
C LEU A 203 -1.19 2.13 19.38
N THR A 204 -0.40 2.97 18.73
CA THR A 204 -0.80 4.25 18.14
C THR A 204 -0.87 4.19 16.63
N SER A 205 -0.02 3.38 15.98
CA SER A 205 -0.01 3.22 14.52
C SER A 205 -0.02 1.75 14.14
N LEU A 206 -0.93 1.38 13.22
CA LEU A 206 -1.06 0.02 12.69
C LEU A 206 -1.14 0.06 11.16
N GLU A 207 -0.15 -0.55 10.49
CA GLU A 207 -0.10 -0.65 9.05
C GLU A 207 -0.28 -2.08 8.55
N LEU A 208 -1.34 -2.32 7.82
CA LEU A 208 -1.74 -3.62 7.25
C LEU A 208 -2.00 -3.53 5.74
N GLY A 209 -1.48 -2.50 5.08
CA GLY A 209 -1.67 -2.28 3.64
C GLY A 209 -1.17 -3.45 2.78
N SER A 210 -1.71 -3.62 1.58
CA SER A 210 -1.29 -4.66 0.62
C SER A 210 -1.33 -6.08 1.18
N ASN A 211 -2.43 -6.42 1.85
CA ASN A 211 -2.70 -7.74 2.41
C ASN A 211 -3.96 -8.38 1.76
N ARG A 212 -4.61 -9.30 2.45
CA ARG A 212 -5.79 -10.05 1.97
C ARG A 212 -6.98 -9.93 2.91
N ILE A 213 -6.99 -8.91 3.78
CA ILE A 213 -7.99 -8.67 4.83
C ILE A 213 -9.35 -8.40 4.18
N ARG A 214 -10.41 -8.96 4.76
CA ARG A 214 -11.78 -8.81 4.28
C ARG A 214 -12.68 -8.03 5.24
N GLU A 215 -12.33 -7.99 6.50
CA GLU A 215 -13.14 -7.43 7.59
C GLU A 215 -12.25 -6.72 8.61
N LEU A 216 -12.72 -5.59 9.14
CA LEU A 216 -12.09 -4.86 10.23
C LEU A 216 -12.65 -5.39 11.56
N ARG A 217 -12.05 -6.46 12.09
CA ARG A 217 -12.46 -7.08 13.36
C ARG A 217 -11.27 -7.14 14.32
N ASN A 218 -11.57 -7.35 15.61
CA ASN A 218 -10.58 -7.49 16.68
C ASN A 218 -9.70 -6.24 16.86
N LEU A 219 -10.27 -5.06 16.62
CA LEU A 219 -9.64 -3.76 16.83
C LEU A 219 -10.09 -3.09 18.14
N GLU A 220 -11.11 -3.63 18.79
CA GLU A 220 -11.81 -3.02 19.94
C GLU A 220 -10.92 -2.77 21.17
N ASN A 221 -9.78 -3.44 21.28
CA ASN A 221 -8.83 -3.24 22.37
C ASN A 221 -7.72 -2.22 22.07
N LEU A 222 -7.63 -1.73 20.83
CA LEU A 222 -6.61 -0.77 20.41
C LEU A 222 -7.01 0.67 20.80
N LYS A 223 -7.18 0.92 22.11
CA LYS A 223 -7.74 2.18 22.61
C LYS A 223 -6.87 3.42 22.35
N SER A 224 -5.58 3.24 22.15
CA SER A 224 -4.64 4.32 21.84
C SER A 224 -4.42 4.51 20.34
N LEU A 225 -5.07 3.72 19.46
CA LEU A 225 -4.82 3.78 18.03
C LEU A 225 -5.26 5.13 17.46
N GLU A 226 -4.30 5.82 16.85
CA GLU A 226 -4.49 7.11 16.18
C GLU A 226 -4.51 6.97 14.67
N GLU A 227 -3.73 6.01 14.13
CA GLU A 227 -3.56 5.80 12.70
C GLU A 227 -3.80 4.35 12.30
N LEU A 228 -4.67 4.14 11.33
CA LEU A 228 -4.96 2.82 10.75
C LEU A 228 -4.79 2.85 9.23
N TRP A 229 -3.79 2.10 8.73
CA TRP A 229 -3.45 2.00 7.32
C TRP A 229 -3.76 0.60 6.80
N VAL A 230 -4.86 0.46 6.05
CA VAL A 230 -5.37 -0.84 5.53
C VAL A 230 -5.64 -0.79 4.02
N ALA A 231 -4.93 0.07 3.30
CA ALA A 231 -5.05 0.21 1.86
C ALA A 231 -4.69 -1.10 1.10
N LYS A 232 -5.22 -1.27 -0.13
CA LYS A 232 -4.95 -2.44 -0.99
C LYS A 232 -5.26 -3.77 -0.30
N ASN A 233 -6.48 -3.90 0.21
CA ASN A 233 -7.02 -5.10 0.81
C ASN A 233 -8.31 -5.56 0.08
N LYS A 234 -9.17 -6.32 0.73
CA LYS A 234 -10.45 -6.82 0.18
C LYS A 234 -11.63 -6.46 1.07
N ILE A 235 -11.52 -5.36 1.82
CA ILE A 235 -12.50 -4.91 2.82
C ILE A 235 -13.75 -4.39 2.09
N THR A 236 -14.93 -4.80 2.55
CA THR A 236 -16.21 -4.41 1.96
C THR A 236 -17.02 -3.48 2.84
N GLU A 237 -16.74 -3.45 4.14
CA GLU A 237 -17.52 -2.72 5.14
C GLU A 237 -16.58 -2.05 6.17
N LEU A 238 -17.01 -0.90 6.68
CA LEU A 238 -16.31 -0.15 7.73
C LEU A 238 -16.75 -0.54 9.16
N THR A 239 -17.38 -1.70 9.32
CA THR A 239 -17.79 -2.22 10.63
C THR A 239 -16.57 -2.54 11.50
N GLY A 240 -16.70 -2.36 12.83
CA GLY A 240 -15.63 -2.68 13.80
C GLY A 240 -14.71 -1.51 14.17
N LEU A 241 -14.98 -0.30 13.64
CA LEU A 241 -14.22 0.90 13.99
C LEU A 241 -14.63 1.53 15.33
N GLY A 242 -15.85 1.26 15.83
CA GLY A 242 -16.40 1.88 17.04
C GLY A 242 -15.59 1.64 18.33
N GLY A 243 -14.67 0.67 18.30
CA GLY A 243 -13.74 0.42 19.39
C GLY A 243 -12.55 1.39 19.47
N LEU A 244 -12.38 2.32 18.50
CA LEU A 244 -11.20 3.15 18.29
C LEU A 244 -11.46 4.63 18.60
N PRO A 245 -11.56 5.04 19.89
CA PRO A 245 -11.99 6.40 20.26
C PRO A 245 -10.98 7.50 19.86
N ASN A 246 -9.72 7.14 19.65
CA ASN A 246 -8.64 8.07 19.35
C ASN A 246 -8.23 8.09 17.88
N LEU A 247 -8.93 7.32 17.01
CA LEU A 247 -8.58 7.23 15.59
C LEU A 247 -8.77 8.59 14.91
N ARG A 248 -7.68 9.10 14.34
CA ARG A 248 -7.61 10.37 13.64
C ARG A 248 -7.37 10.20 12.15
N LEU A 249 -6.62 9.17 11.76
CA LEU A 249 -6.30 8.87 10.37
C LEU A 249 -6.78 7.46 9.99
N LEU A 250 -7.58 7.38 8.92
CA LEU A 250 -7.97 6.12 8.29
C LEU A 250 -7.58 6.10 6.81
N SER A 251 -6.64 5.23 6.46
CA SER A 251 -6.22 4.98 5.09
C SER A 251 -6.73 3.62 4.62
N ILE A 252 -7.74 3.63 3.74
CA ILE A 252 -8.44 2.43 3.26
C ILE A 252 -8.63 2.41 1.74
N GLN A 253 -7.71 3.05 1.01
CA GLN A 253 -7.73 3.10 -0.45
C GLN A 253 -7.63 1.70 -1.07
N SER A 254 -8.13 1.56 -2.30
CA SER A 254 -8.06 0.30 -3.06
C SER A 254 -8.66 -0.89 -2.30
N ASN A 255 -9.89 -0.70 -1.83
CA ASN A 255 -10.73 -1.71 -1.20
C ASN A 255 -12.07 -1.84 -1.97
N ARG A 256 -13.15 -2.19 -1.31
CA ARG A 256 -14.47 -2.43 -1.93
C ARG A 256 -15.60 -1.77 -1.15
N ILE A 257 -15.30 -0.67 -0.44
CA ILE A 257 -16.24 0.05 0.42
C ILE A 257 -17.32 0.72 -0.43
N ARG A 258 -18.57 0.67 0.04
CA ARG A 258 -19.73 1.29 -0.59
C ARG A 258 -20.51 2.21 0.35
N ASP A 259 -20.39 2.01 1.66
CA ASP A 259 -21.18 2.70 2.69
C ASP A 259 -20.27 3.32 3.73
N LEU A 260 -20.48 4.62 4.01
CA LEU A 260 -19.74 5.40 5.01
C LEU A 260 -20.47 5.50 6.36
N SER A 261 -21.70 4.97 6.49
CA SER A 261 -22.51 5.07 7.70
C SER A 261 -21.80 4.64 8.99
N PRO A 262 -20.87 3.64 8.98
CA PRO A 262 -20.16 3.28 10.21
C PRO A 262 -19.13 4.33 10.68
N LEU A 263 -18.75 5.31 9.86
CA LEU A 263 -17.83 6.38 10.27
C LEU A 263 -18.38 7.25 11.40
N LYS A 264 -19.70 7.28 11.62
CA LYS A 264 -20.34 7.94 12.77
C LYS A 264 -19.83 7.42 14.13
N GLU A 265 -19.25 6.20 14.15
CA GLU A 265 -18.70 5.59 15.36
C GLU A 265 -17.32 6.13 15.73
N ILE A 266 -16.67 6.84 14.79
CA ILE A 266 -15.35 7.47 14.96
C ILE A 266 -15.41 8.98 14.62
N PRO A 267 -16.17 9.79 15.34
CA PRO A 267 -16.37 11.22 15.04
C PRO A 267 -15.10 12.06 15.20
N GLY A 268 -14.04 11.48 15.79
CA GLY A 268 -12.73 12.10 15.97
C GLY A 268 -11.86 12.14 14.71
N LEU A 269 -12.30 11.50 13.61
CA LEU A 269 -11.51 11.37 12.39
C LEU A 269 -11.15 12.74 11.78
N GLU A 270 -9.86 12.92 11.48
CA GLU A 270 -9.31 14.14 10.88
C GLU A 270 -8.89 13.91 9.42
N GLU A 271 -8.46 12.72 9.08
CA GLU A 271 -8.01 12.35 7.73
C GLU A 271 -8.63 11.04 7.26
N LEU A 272 -9.27 11.08 6.10
CA LEU A 272 -9.86 9.90 5.46
C LEU A 272 -9.36 9.76 4.02
N TYR A 273 -8.60 8.69 3.79
CA TYR A 273 -8.16 8.30 2.46
C TYR A 273 -8.89 7.04 2.02
N ILE A 274 -9.90 7.20 1.14
CA ILE A 274 -10.80 6.12 0.69
C ILE A 274 -10.91 6.07 -0.84
N SER A 275 -9.89 6.55 -1.55
CA SER A 275 -9.84 6.46 -3.01
C SER A 275 -9.82 5.02 -3.52
N HIS A 276 -10.18 4.83 -4.80
CA HIS A 276 -10.24 3.50 -5.42
C HIS A 276 -11.13 2.50 -4.65
N ASN A 277 -12.35 2.94 -4.32
CA ASN A 277 -13.39 2.11 -3.73
C ASN A 277 -14.65 2.12 -4.63
N ALA A 278 -15.81 1.78 -4.10
CA ALA A 278 -17.06 1.71 -4.86
C ALA A 278 -18.15 2.62 -4.26
N LEU A 279 -17.75 3.80 -3.76
CA LEU A 279 -18.67 4.78 -3.19
C LEU A 279 -19.50 5.43 -4.29
N GLU A 280 -20.82 5.47 -4.09
CA GLU A 280 -21.78 6.20 -4.94
C GLU A 280 -22.32 7.44 -4.24
N SER A 281 -22.23 7.51 -2.91
CA SER A 281 -22.70 8.59 -2.03
C SER A 281 -21.69 8.87 -0.93
N LEU A 282 -21.75 10.07 -0.36
CA LEU A 282 -21.00 10.48 0.84
C LEU A 282 -21.89 10.52 2.08
N GLU A 283 -23.12 10.03 2.01
CA GLU A 283 -23.99 9.89 3.18
C GLU A 283 -23.33 9.00 4.25
N GLY A 284 -23.43 9.44 5.51
CA GLY A 284 -22.81 8.75 6.64
C GLY A 284 -21.54 9.41 7.17
N ILE A 285 -20.98 10.43 6.46
CA ILE A 285 -19.79 11.17 6.90
C ILE A 285 -20.13 12.42 7.72
N GLU A 286 -21.39 12.80 7.85
CA GLU A 286 -21.87 14.08 8.38
C GLU A 286 -21.43 14.31 9.84
N GLN A 287 -21.19 13.24 10.59
CA GLN A 287 -20.76 13.30 12.00
C GLN A 287 -19.25 13.54 12.17
N ASN A 288 -18.47 13.39 11.09
CA ASN A 288 -17.02 13.53 11.12
C ASN A 288 -16.59 14.99 10.95
N THR A 289 -17.12 15.87 11.79
CA THR A 289 -16.96 17.34 11.68
C THR A 289 -15.54 17.85 11.95
N ARG A 290 -14.63 16.96 12.35
CA ARG A 290 -13.19 17.24 12.52
C ARG A 290 -12.38 16.99 11.26
N LEU A 291 -13.01 16.46 10.21
CA LEU A 291 -12.31 16.07 8.99
C LEU A 291 -11.67 17.27 8.31
N LYS A 292 -10.38 17.15 8.02
CA LYS A 292 -9.52 18.14 7.36
C LYS A 292 -9.16 17.68 5.95
N ILE A 293 -8.83 16.41 5.78
CA ILE A 293 -8.46 15.82 4.49
C ILE A 293 -9.42 14.70 4.15
N LEU A 294 -9.99 14.78 2.94
CA LEU A 294 -10.87 13.75 2.39
C LEU A 294 -10.43 13.39 0.98
N ASP A 295 -9.90 12.17 0.80
CA ASP A 295 -9.61 11.59 -0.52
C ASP A 295 -10.66 10.55 -0.90
N ILE A 296 -11.55 10.92 -1.81
CA ILE A 296 -12.56 10.05 -2.44
C ILE A 296 -12.27 9.81 -3.91
N SER A 297 -11.08 10.08 -4.39
CA SER A 297 -10.72 9.93 -5.81
C SER A 297 -10.99 8.51 -6.32
N ASN A 298 -11.29 8.38 -7.63
CA ASN A 298 -11.55 7.07 -8.24
C ASN A 298 -12.68 6.27 -7.55
N ASN A 299 -13.83 6.93 -7.38
CA ASN A 299 -15.08 6.32 -6.92
C ASN A 299 -16.20 6.62 -7.95
N GLN A 300 -17.46 6.50 -7.56
CA GLN A 300 -18.63 6.74 -8.41
C GLN A 300 -19.54 7.85 -7.83
N VAL A 301 -18.99 8.73 -7.01
CA VAL A 301 -19.71 9.80 -6.32
C VAL A 301 -20.20 10.83 -7.33
N SER A 302 -21.50 11.09 -7.34
CA SER A 302 -22.14 12.02 -8.29
C SER A 302 -22.53 13.36 -7.68
N ASN A 303 -22.61 13.44 -6.35
CA ASN A 303 -22.98 14.64 -5.61
C ASN A 303 -22.18 14.74 -4.31
N LEU A 304 -22.17 15.95 -3.72
CA LEU A 304 -21.37 16.26 -2.53
C LEU A 304 -22.21 16.31 -1.23
N ARG A 305 -23.40 15.71 -1.24
CA ARG A 305 -24.23 15.60 -0.02
C ARG A 305 -23.48 14.84 1.04
N GLY A 306 -23.60 15.28 2.29
CA GLY A 306 -22.85 14.75 3.43
C GLY A 306 -21.66 15.63 3.81
N LEU A 307 -21.18 16.50 2.90
CA LEU A 307 -20.07 17.42 3.21
C LEU A 307 -20.51 18.74 3.84
N GLU A 308 -21.80 19.07 3.90
CA GLU A 308 -22.30 20.36 4.34
C GLU A 308 -21.75 20.77 5.73
N GLY A 309 -21.77 19.82 6.69
CA GLY A 309 -21.33 20.05 8.07
C GLY A 309 -19.83 20.03 8.31
N LEU A 310 -19.02 19.68 7.32
CA LEU A 310 -17.57 19.52 7.46
C LEU A 310 -16.84 20.87 7.34
N ALA A 311 -17.01 21.75 8.35
CA ALA A 311 -16.48 23.10 8.31
C ALA A 311 -14.95 23.18 8.37
N LYS A 312 -14.28 22.15 8.88
CA LYS A 312 -12.82 22.10 9.00
C LYS A 312 -12.09 21.47 7.81
N LEU A 313 -12.83 21.19 6.71
CA LEU A 313 -12.24 20.57 5.53
C LEU A 313 -11.26 21.55 4.87
N GLU A 314 -10.00 21.13 4.78
CA GLU A 314 -8.87 21.87 4.19
C GLU A 314 -8.58 21.40 2.76
N GLU A 315 -8.69 20.07 2.55
CA GLU A 315 -8.41 19.44 1.26
C GLU A 315 -9.51 18.44 0.88
N LEU A 316 -9.99 18.53 -0.36
CA LEU A 316 -10.93 17.59 -0.97
C LEU A 316 -10.34 17.03 -2.25
N TRP A 317 -9.98 15.74 -2.24
CA TRP A 317 -9.48 15.02 -3.42
C TRP A 317 -10.61 14.14 -3.95
N ALA A 318 -11.23 14.59 -5.03
CA ALA A 318 -12.42 13.96 -5.64
C ALA A 318 -12.25 13.69 -7.14
N SER A 319 -11.00 13.55 -7.61
CA SER A 319 -10.71 13.22 -9.01
C SER A 319 -11.34 11.91 -9.45
N TYR A 320 -11.70 11.80 -10.74
CA TYR A 320 -12.23 10.57 -11.34
C TYR A 320 -13.48 10.04 -10.63
N ASN A 321 -14.47 10.91 -10.46
CA ASN A 321 -15.81 10.63 -9.96
C ASN A 321 -16.88 11.02 -11.02
N GLN A 322 -18.13 11.18 -10.61
CA GLN A 322 -19.25 11.54 -11.46
C GLN A 322 -19.82 12.94 -11.17
N ILE A 323 -19.06 13.81 -10.50
CA ILE A 323 -19.46 15.15 -10.10
C ILE A 323 -19.62 16.02 -11.36
N GLY A 324 -20.82 16.59 -11.58
CA GLY A 324 -21.13 17.28 -12.84
C GLY A 324 -21.75 18.68 -12.70
N ASP A 325 -22.11 19.10 -11.49
CA ASP A 325 -22.85 20.35 -11.24
C ASP A 325 -22.00 21.37 -10.44
N PHE A 326 -21.63 22.47 -11.10
CA PHE A 326 -20.93 23.58 -10.46
C PHE A 326 -21.78 24.31 -9.41
N THR A 327 -23.10 24.33 -9.58
CA THR A 327 -24.02 24.97 -8.63
C THR A 327 -24.02 24.22 -7.30
N GLU A 328 -23.97 22.90 -7.36
CA GLU A 328 -23.86 22.08 -6.18
C GLU A 328 -22.50 22.23 -5.50
N VAL A 329 -21.40 22.21 -6.28
CA VAL A 329 -20.05 22.46 -5.78
C VAL A 329 -19.99 23.79 -5.04
N GLU A 330 -20.52 24.87 -5.63
CA GLU A 330 -20.61 26.18 -4.97
C GLU A 330 -21.43 26.11 -3.69
N LYS A 331 -22.64 25.54 -3.76
CA LYS A 331 -23.57 25.47 -2.62
C LYS A 331 -22.97 24.74 -1.41
N VAL A 332 -22.24 23.65 -1.63
CA VAL A 332 -21.73 22.78 -0.55
C VAL A 332 -20.38 23.24 -0.02
N LEU A 333 -19.52 23.82 -0.87
CA LEU A 333 -18.12 24.06 -0.51
C LEU A 333 -17.76 25.54 -0.33
N LYS A 334 -18.57 26.47 -0.79
CA LYS A 334 -18.24 27.92 -0.81
C LYS A 334 -18.00 28.50 0.59
N ASP A 335 -18.78 28.07 1.59
CA ASP A 335 -18.71 28.60 2.96
C ASP A 335 -17.67 27.89 3.84
N LYS A 336 -16.83 26.98 3.24
CA LYS A 336 -15.72 26.31 3.92
C LYS A 336 -14.47 27.17 3.84
N GLU A 337 -14.27 28.01 4.85
CA GLU A 337 -13.18 29.00 4.87
C GLU A 337 -11.78 28.35 4.86
N ASP A 338 -11.65 27.18 5.48
CA ASP A 338 -10.39 26.42 5.57
C ASP A 338 -10.07 25.63 4.30
N LEU A 339 -11.04 25.45 3.37
CA LEU A 339 -10.84 24.67 2.15
C LEU A 339 -9.92 25.41 1.17
N THR A 340 -8.71 24.94 1.04
CA THR A 340 -7.68 25.57 0.19
C THR A 340 -7.35 24.76 -1.05
N THR A 341 -7.60 23.45 -1.04
CA THR A 341 -7.19 22.54 -2.11
C THR A 341 -8.36 21.67 -2.54
N VAL A 342 -8.62 21.60 -3.85
CA VAL A 342 -9.54 20.66 -4.44
C VAL A 342 -8.92 19.96 -5.66
N TYR A 343 -9.23 18.67 -5.81
CA TYR A 343 -8.92 17.89 -7.00
C TYR A 343 -10.23 17.37 -7.60
N PHE A 344 -10.60 17.84 -8.80
CA PHE A 344 -11.81 17.43 -9.51
C PHE A 344 -11.52 16.91 -10.92
N GLU A 345 -10.27 16.71 -11.27
CA GLU A 345 -9.86 16.15 -12.55
C GLU A 345 -10.62 14.85 -12.88
N GLY A 346 -10.92 14.62 -14.15
CA GLY A 346 -11.61 13.40 -14.59
C GLY A 346 -13.11 13.34 -14.28
N ASN A 347 -13.70 14.39 -13.69
CA ASN A 347 -15.13 14.49 -13.44
C ASN A 347 -15.89 15.09 -14.64
N PRO A 348 -17.20 14.82 -14.80
CA PRO A 348 -18.02 15.45 -15.83
C PRO A 348 -17.95 16.97 -15.86
N LEU A 349 -17.78 17.63 -14.69
CA LEU A 349 -17.63 19.08 -14.59
C LEU A 349 -16.35 19.61 -15.29
N GLN A 350 -15.29 18.82 -15.35
CA GLN A 350 -14.08 19.14 -16.11
C GLN A 350 -14.21 18.69 -17.58
N LEU A 351 -14.62 17.44 -17.80
CA LEU A 351 -14.62 16.81 -19.12
C LEU A 351 -15.56 17.49 -20.14
N ARG A 352 -16.70 18.07 -19.68
CA ARG A 352 -17.65 18.79 -20.54
C ARG A 352 -17.16 20.15 -21.02
N GLY A 353 -16.14 20.72 -20.41
CA GLY A 353 -15.63 22.04 -20.78
C GLY A 353 -14.26 22.34 -20.19
N PRO A 354 -13.22 21.59 -20.60
CA PRO A 354 -11.91 21.64 -19.95
C PRO A 354 -11.25 23.04 -19.99
N ALA A 355 -11.48 23.80 -21.06
CA ALA A 355 -10.93 25.16 -21.20
C ALA A 355 -11.47 26.16 -20.17
N LEU A 356 -12.71 25.99 -19.72
CA LEU A 356 -13.38 26.90 -18.78
C LEU A 356 -13.45 26.33 -17.35
N TYR A 357 -13.11 25.08 -17.18
CA TYR A 357 -13.25 24.34 -15.94
C TYR A 357 -12.63 25.06 -14.73
N ARG A 358 -11.34 25.37 -14.79
CA ARG A 358 -10.60 26.00 -13.68
C ARG A 358 -11.18 27.37 -13.32
N ASN A 359 -11.54 28.16 -14.33
CA ASN A 359 -12.18 29.47 -14.08
C ASN A 359 -13.52 29.31 -13.39
N LYS A 360 -14.33 28.32 -13.77
CA LYS A 360 -15.62 28.05 -13.13
C LYS A 360 -15.44 27.58 -11.70
N VAL A 361 -14.49 26.68 -11.41
CA VAL A 361 -14.20 26.25 -10.05
C VAL A 361 -13.73 27.43 -9.21
N ARG A 362 -12.83 28.29 -9.74
CA ARG A 362 -12.34 29.46 -9.03
C ARG A 362 -13.44 30.50 -8.75
N LEU A 363 -14.41 30.64 -9.64
CA LEU A 363 -15.57 31.53 -9.43
C LEU A 363 -16.49 30.97 -8.35
N ALA A 364 -16.72 29.66 -8.35
CA ALA A 364 -17.56 29.00 -7.36
C ALA A 364 -16.91 28.98 -5.96
N LEU A 365 -15.57 28.83 -5.91
CA LEU A 365 -14.80 28.64 -4.68
C LEU A 365 -13.60 29.61 -4.64
N PRO A 366 -13.83 30.89 -4.35
CA PRO A 366 -12.79 31.93 -4.40
C PRO A 366 -11.71 31.78 -3.32
N GLN A 367 -11.95 31.00 -2.26
CA GLN A 367 -11.02 30.74 -1.17
C GLN A 367 -9.88 29.78 -1.56
N LEU A 368 -10.00 29.06 -2.69
CA LEU A 368 -9.01 28.06 -3.08
C LEU A 368 -7.65 28.64 -3.44
N LYS A 369 -6.60 27.95 -3.02
CA LYS A 369 -5.20 28.19 -3.39
C LYS A 369 -4.71 27.23 -4.46
N GLN A 370 -5.32 26.04 -4.54
CA GLN A 370 -4.95 24.98 -5.49
C GLN A 370 -6.18 24.31 -6.10
N ILE A 371 -6.14 24.11 -7.41
CA ILE A 371 -7.10 23.28 -8.16
C ILE A 371 -6.29 22.27 -8.95
N ASP A 372 -6.50 20.98 -8.69
CA ASP A 372 -5.71 19.86 -9.22
C ASP A 372 -4.21 20.08 -8.97
N ALA A 373 -3.33 19.67 -9.87
CA ALA A 373 -1.88 19.81 -9.73
C ALA A 373 -1.35 21.26 -9.86
N SER A 374 -2.24 22.27 -10.01
CA SER A 374 -1.80 23.66 -10.25
C SER A 374 -2.12 24.59 -9.10
N MET A 375 -1.08 25.11 -8.48
CA MET A 375 -1.20 26.20 -7.52
C MET A 375 -1.48 27.55 -8.22
N PHE A 376 -2.22 28.42 -7.56
CA PHE A 376 -2.34 29.82 -8.00
C PHE A 376 -1.12 30.59 -7.48
N SER A 377 -0.27 31.05 -8.37
CA SER A 377 0.67 32.12 -8.03
C SER A 377 -0.19 33.34 -7.60
N HIS A 378 0.07 33.91 -6.44
CA HIS A 378 -0.47 35.21 -6.05
C HIS A 378 0.11 36.25 -7.01
N LEU A 379 -0.46 36.38 -8.19
CA LEU A 379 -0.36 37.59 -8.96
C LEU A 379 -1.24 38.58 -8.22
N THR A 380 -0.62 39.40 -7.37
CA THR A 380 -1.19 40.68 -6.97
C THR A 380 -1.66 41.35 -8.23
N LEU A 381 -2.98 41.48 -8.38
CA LEU A 381 -3.56 42.36 -9.38
C LEU A 381 -3.09 43.78 -9.05
N PRO A 382 -2.64 44.52 -10.07
CA PRO A 382 -2.18 45.88 -9.88
C PRO A 382 -3.27 46.83 -9.35
#